data_a1d89e14d7af7dbd9ca88c25fdc0d21b
#
_entry.id   a1d89e14d7af7dbd9ca88c25fdc0d21b
#
_cell.length_a   1.000
_cell.length_b   1.000
_cell.length_c   1.000
_cell.angle_alpha   90.00
_cell.angle_beta   90.00
_cell.angle_gamma   90.00
#
_symmetry.space_group_name_H-M   'P 1'
#
loop_
_entity.id
_entity.type
_entity.pdbx_description
1 polymer ?
#
loop_
_entity_poly.entity_id
_entity_poly.type
_entity_poly.pdbx_seq_one_letter_code
_entity_poly.pdbx_strand_id
1 'polypeptide(L)'
;MKKVKPNMMKEMQANIIELMKTEGDNWTKSWVEVGLPHNIATKKNYRGGNVFNLNYAVWKNEWKCNQWGTFKQWNDLGHKIKKGSKGTQVYYWELREKKLAWLTEAEKAKYHATKKLPTYLLQRFAVVFNGVQIEDYKYQKVQAHKTE
;
A
#
# COMPACT_ATOMS: atom_id res chain seq x y z
N MET A 1 6.47 -17.81 -17.32
CA MET A 1 6.93 -17.56 -15.94
C MET A 1 5.77 -17.22 -15.04
N LYS A 2 5.54 -18.03 -14.03
CA LYS A 2 4.59 -17.66 -12.98
C LYS A 2 5.18 -16.53 -12.16
N LYS A 3 4.53 -15.37 -12.15
CA LYS A 3 4.91 -14.30 -11.21
C LYS A 3 4.72 -14.81 -9.80
N VAL A 4 5.78 -14.89 -9.02
CA VAL A 4 5.71 -15.21 -7.61
C VAL A 4 4.94 -14.08 -6.94
N LYS A 5 3.85 -14.42 -6.23
CA LYS A 5 3.11 -13.42 -5.47
C LYS A 5 4.03 -12.87 -4.37
N PRO A 6 4.15 -11.54 -4.25
CA PRO A 6 4.93 -10.97 -3.17
C PRO A 6 4.36 -11.40 -1.82
N ASN A 7 5.24 -11.74 -0.89
CA ASN A 7 4.85 -12.11 0.46
C ASN A 7 5.05 -10.91 1.38
N MET A 8 3.96 -10.21 1.69
CA MET A 8 3.96 -9.02 2.53
C MET A 8 4.63 -9.25 3.88
N MET A 9 4.37 -10.39 4.52
CA MET A 9 4.90 -10.69 5.86
C MET A 9 6.43 -10.86 5.83
N LYS A 10 6.96 -11.56 4.83
CA LYS A 10 8.41 -11.74 4.69
C LYS A 10 9.12 -10.42 4.39
N GLU A 11 8.55 -9.61 3.49
CA GLU A 11 9.09 -8.30 3.17
C GLU A 11 9.09 -7.38 4.38
N MET A 12 7.98 -7.35 5.12
CA MET A 12 7.85 -6.54 6.33
C MET A 12 8.85 -6.96 7.40
N GLN A 13 9.04 -8.27 7.63
CA GLN A 13 10.03 -8.78 8.58
C GLN A 13 11.45 -8.39 8.19
N ALA A 14 11.82 -8.53 6.92
CA ALA A 14 13.13 -8.13 6.43
C ALA A 14 13.37 -6.63 6.61
N ASN A 15 12.36 -5.83 6.35
CA ASN A 15 12.42 -4.37 6.48
C ASN A 15 12.55 -3.94 7.94
N ILE A 16 11.84 -4.58 8.86
CA ILE A 16 11.95 -4.34 10.31
C ILE A 16 13.37 -4.65 10.79
N ILE A 17 13.92 -5.77 10.37
CA ILE A 17 15.29 -6.17 10.75
C ILE A 17 16.29 -5.14 10.24
N GLU A 18 16.15 -4.67 9.02
CA GLU A 18 17.03 -3.64 8.45
C GLU A 18 16.95 -2.33 9.24
N LEU A 19 15.74 -1.88 9.59
CA LEU A 19 15.54 -0.68 10.41
C LEU A 19 16.20 -0.81 11.77
N MET A 20 16.01 -1.94 12.45
CA MET A 20 16.59 -2.18 13.77
C MET A 20 18.11 -2.18 13.74
N LYS A 21 18.71 -2.73 12.68
CA LYS A 21 20.16 -2.77 12.52
C LYS A 21 20.76 -1.40 12.21
N THR A 22 20.04 -0.57 11.47
CA THR A 22 20.56 0.71 10.96
C THR A 22 20.29 1.86 11.92
N GLU A 23 19.07 1.96 12.45
CA GLU A 23 18.60 3.12 13.22
C GLU A 23 18.43 2.84 14.71
N GLY A 24 18.43 1.58 15.13
CA GLY A 24 18.15 1.23 16.52
C GLY A 24 16.78 1.75 16.95
N ASP A 25 16.75 2.51 18.05
CA ASP A 25 15.51 3.06 18.60
C ASP A 25 15.06 4.36 17.91
N ASN A 26 15.84 4.90 16.97
CA ASN A 26 15.57 6.20 16.34
C ASN A 26 14.69 6.14 15.10
N TRP A 27 14.34 4.97 14.62
CA TRP A 27 13.58 4.80 13.38
C TRP A 27 12.18 5.45 13.39
N THR A 28 11.57 5.59 14.56
CA THR A 28 10.25 6.21 14.70
C THR A 28 10.27 7.73 14.49
N LYS A 29 11.39 8.41 14.74
CA LYS A 29 11.48 9.88 14.62
C LYS A 29 11.27 10.35 13.20
N SER A 30 11.90 9.69 12.22
CA SER A 30 11.75 10.06 10.81
C SER A 30 10.32 9.87 10.30
N TRP A 31 9.58 8.93 10.84
CA TRP A 31 8.18 8.69 10.46
C TRP A 31 7.24 9.79 10.95
N VAL A 32 7.52 10.35 12.14
CA VAL A 32 6.75 11.47 12.69
C VAL A 32 6.90 12.72 11.81
N GLU A 33 8.07 12.93 11.24
CA GLU A 33 8.36 14.10 10.40
C GLU A 33 7.60 14.11 9.07
N VAL A 34 7.33 12.93 8.49
CA VAL A 34 6.70 12.82 7.16
C VAL A 34 5.19 12.62 7.21
N GLY A 35 4.64 12.29 8.39
CA GLY A 35 3.22 12.03 8.59
C GLY A 35 2.77 10.67 8.07
N LEU A 36 1.47 10.47 8.05
CA LEU A 36 0.88 9.20 7.60
C LEU A 36 0.81 9.14 6.06
N PRO A 37 1.12 7.97 5.48
CA PRO A 37 0.99 7.81 4.04
C PRO A 37 -0.47 7.89 3.61
N HIS A 38 -0.74 8.67 2.58
CA HIS A 38 -2.10 8.81 2.04
C HIS A 38 -2.10 8.77 0.52
N ASN A 39 -3.25 8.39 -0.03
CA ASN A 39 -3.43 8.29 -1.47
C ASN A 39 -3.78 9.65 -2.06
N ILE A 40 -3.12 10.01 -3.16
CA ILE A 40 -3.29 11.32 -3.79
C ILE A 40 -4.67 11.50 -4.44
N ALA A 41 -5.27 10.42 -4.91
CA ALA A 41 -6.58 10.47 -5.58
C ALA A 41 -7.74 10.37 -4.59
N THR A 42 -7.70 9.40 -3.67
CA THR A 42 -8.79 9.15 -2.72
C THR A 42 -8.70 10.02 -1.48
N LYS A 43 -7.53 10.61 -1.20
CA LYS A 43 -7.24 11.40 0.02
C LYS A 43 -7.31 10.58 1.31
N LYS A 44 -7.43 9.26 1.21
CA LYS A 44 -7.50 8.36 2.36
C LYS A 44 -6.11 7.91 2.79
N ASN A 45 -5.94 7.76 4.10
CA ASN A 45 -4.71 7.20 4.68
C ASN A 45 -4.64 5.69 4.43
N TYR A 46 -3.45 5.19 4.16
CA TYR A 46 -3.20 3.76 4.13
C TYR A 46 -3.28 3.17 5.54
N ARG A 47 -3.48 1.88 5.66
CA ARG A 47 -3.72 1.19 6.93
C ARG A 47 -2.87 -0.07 7.06
N GLY A 48 -2.68 -0.50 8.30
CA GLY A 48 -2.03 -1.76 8.63
C GLY A 48 -0.57 -1.82 8.17
N GLY A 49 -0.15 -2.97 7.65
CA GLY A 49 1.20 -3.19 7.17
C GLY A 49 1.64 -2.28 6.05
N ASN A 50 0.69 -1.70 5.30
CA ASN A 50 0.99 -0.73 4.25
C ASN A 50 1.61 0.55 4.82
N VAL A 51 1.14 1.01 5.97
CA VAL A 51 1.72 2.18 6.65
C VAL A 51 3.21 1.94 6.92
N PHE A 52 3.54 0.78 7.45
CA PHE A 52 4.93 0.40 7.71
C PHE A 52 5.74 0.36 6.42
N ASN A 53 5.28 -0.34 5.41
CA ASN A 53 6.01 -0.52 4.15
C ASN A 53 6.23 0.81 3.41
N LEU A 54 5.24 1.68 3.39
CA LEU A 54 5.36 2.98 2.74
C LEU A 54 6.28 3.93 3.52
N ASN A 55 6.17 3.95 4.84
CA ASN A 55 7.08 4.73 5.67
C ASN A 55 8.52 4.20 5.60
N TYR A 56 8.69 2.89 5.51
CA TYR A 56 10.00 2.29 5.28
C TYR A 56 10.64 2.77 3.97
N ALA A 57 9.85 2.80 2.88
CA ALA A 57 10.32 3.29 1.58
C ALA A 57 10.73 4.78 1.65
N VAL A 58 9.93 5.59 2.34
CA VAL A 58 10.25 7.01 2.56
C VAL A 58 11.57 7.16 3.33
N TRP A 59 11.74 6.42 4.42
CA TRP A 59 12.97 6.44 5.21
C TRP A 59 14.19 5.99 4.39
N LYS A 60 14.07 4.87 3.70
CA LYS A 60 15.18 4.28 2.92
C LYS A 60 15.68 5.20 1.82
N ASN A 61 14.77 5.92 1.16
CA ASN A 61 15.09 6.82 0.06
C ASN A 61 15.29 8.26 0.52
N GLU A 62 15.19 8.54 1.80
CA GLU A 62 15.30 9.88 2.39
C GLU A 62 14.31 10.89 1.78
N TRP A 63 13.12 10.43 1.44
CA TRP A 63 12.08 11.27 0.87
C TRP A 63 11.39 12.11 1.95
N LYS A 64 10.91 13.30 1.56
CA LYS A 64 10.18 14.21 2.44
C LYS A 64 8.70 14.33 2.10
N CYS A 65 8.17 13.36 1.38
CA CYS A 65 6.78 13.31 0.95
C CYS A 65 6.19 11.96 1.31
N ASN A 66 4.94 11.93 1.75
CA ASN A 66 4.22 10.70 2.04
C ASN A 66 2.89 10.62 1.30
N GLN A 67 2.83 11.23 0.12
CA GLN A 67 1.71 11.15 -0.81
C GLN A 67 2.00 10.09 -1.86
N TRP A 68 1.04 9.20 -2.06
CA TRP A 68 1.20 8.03 -2.91
C TRP A 68 0.03 7.88 -3.87
N GLY A 69 0.31 7.33 -5.04
CA GLY A 69 -0.72 7.00 -6.02
C GLY A 69 -0.23 5.94 -6.98
N THR A 70 -1.17 5.21 -7.58
CA THR A 70 -0.85 4.28 -8.66
C THR A 70 -0.45 5.05 -9.92
N PHE A 71 0.17 4.37 -10.87
CA PHE A 71 0.51 4.97 -12.16
C PHE A 71 -0.74 5.62 -12.80
N LYS A 72 -1.86 4.91 -12.80
CA LYS A 72 -3.12 5.41 -13.37
C LYS A 72 -3.63 6.64 -12.61
N GLN A 73 -3.57 6.63 -11.29
CA GLN A 73 -4.03 7.76 -10.48
C GLN A 73 -3.22 9.02 -10.74
N TRP A 74 -1.88 8.92 -10.80
CA TRP A 74 -1.03 10.04 -11.15
C TRP A 74 -1.29 10.54 -12.57
N ASN A 75 -1.42 9.62 -13.52
CA ASN A 75 -1.67 9.95 -14.91
C ASN A 75 -3.03 10.64 -15.12
N ASP A 76 -4.08 10.16 -14.43
CA ASP A 76 -5.42 10.76 -14.49
C ASP A 76 -5.44 12.19 -13.91
N LEU A 77 -4.54 12.50 -12.99
CA LEU A 77 -4.38 13.85 -12.43
C LEU A 77 -3.47 14.75 -13.29
N GLY A 78 -2.99 14.25 -14.42
CA GLY A 78 -2.12 15.00 -15.32
C GLY A 78 -0.65 15.02 -14.94
N HIS A 79 -0.23 14.14 -14.04
CA HIS A 79 1.15 14.03 -13.57
C HIS A 79 1.87 12.84 -14.20
N LYS A 80 3.14 13.03 -14.49
CA LYS A 80 3.99 12.01 -15.12
C LYS A 80 5.02 11.50 -14.14
N ILE A 81 5.16 10.17 -14.08
CA ILE A 81 6.17 9.53 -13.24
C ILE A 81 7.54 9.65 -13.90
N LYS A 82 8.56 9.99 -13.12
CA LYS A 82 9.94 10.09 -13.61
C LYS A 82 10.40 8.73 -14.16
N LYS A 83 11.05 8.77 -15.31
CA LYS A 83 11.59 7.57 -15.95
C LYS A 83 12.57 6.84 -15.02
N GLY A 84 12.44 5.53 -14.96
CA GLY A 84 13.30 4.69 -14.11
C GLY A 84 12.87 4.60 -12.66
N SER A 85 11.76 5.25 -12.26
CA SER A 85 11.23 5.14 -10.91
C SER A 85 10.71 3.74 -10.62
N LYS A 86 11.03 3.22 -9.44
CA LYS A 86 10.51 1.95 -8.95
C LYS A 86 9.35 2.22 -8.00
N GLY A 87 8.23 1.54 -8.23
CA GLY A 87 7.08 1.63 -7.35
C GLY A 87 7.23 0.80 -6.08
N THR A 88 6.41 1.11 -5.11
CA THR A 88 6.31 0.38 -3.85
C THR A 88 4.98 -0.38 -3.81
N GLN A 89 5.00 -1.61 -3.36
CA GLN A 89 3.80 -2.44 -3.32
C GLN A 89 2.99 -2.15 -2.07
N VAL A 90 1.68 -2.05 -2.24
CA VAL A 90 0.68 -2.02 -1.17
C VAL A 90 -0.25 -3.20 -1.33
N TYR A 91 -0.81 -3.66 -0.23
CA TYR A 91 -1.65 -4.85 -0.19
C TYR A 91 -3.03 -4.47 0.31
N TYR A 92 -4.06 -5.09 -0.28
CA TYR A 92 -5.43 -4.91 0.15
C TYR A 92 -6.22 -6.19 -0.01
N TRP A 93 -7.29 -6.30 0.77
CA TRP A 93 -8.20 -7.43 0.71
C TRP A 93 -9.45 -7.01 -0.03
N GLU A 94 -9.88 -7.85 -0.97
CA GLU A 94 -11.10 -7.67 -1.74
C GLU A 94 -12.06 -8.80 -1.42
N LEU A 95 -13.27 -8.45 -1.01
CA LEU A 95 -14.31 -9.42 -0.79
C LEU A 95 -14.94 -9.78 -2.13
N ARG A 96 -14.90 -11.05 -2.49
CA ARG A 96 -15.48 -11.54 -3.74
C ARG A 96 -16.46 -12.65 -3.49
N GLU A 97 -17.45 -12.76 -4.36
CA GLU A 97 -18.39 -13.89 -4.37
C GLU A 97 -17.76 -15.09 -5.09
N LYS A 98 -17.97 -16.27 -4.54
CA LYS A 98 -17.56 -17.51 -5.18
C LYS A 98 -18.37 -17.75 -6.45
N LYS A 99 -17.73 -18.32 -7.48
CA LYS A 99 -18.44 -18.75 -8.68
C LYS A 99 -19.27 -20.00 -8.37
N LEU A 100 -20.44 -20.12 -9.01
CA LEU A 100 -21.34 -21.27 -8.83
C LEU A 100 -20.62 -22.62 -9.01
N ALA A 101 -19.70 -22.69 -9.97
CA ALA A 101 -18.94 -23.90 -10.24
C ALA A 101 -17.99 -24.31 -9.11
N TRP A 102 -17.67 -23.42 -8.18
CA TRP A 102 -16.77 -23.67 -7.06
C TRP A 102 -17.47 -24.11 -5.78
N LEU A 103 -18.81 -24.11 -5.78
CA LEU A 103 -19.58 -24.40 -4.57
C LEU A 103 -19.57 -25.90 -4.25
N THR A 104 -19.42 -26.21 -2.98
CA THR A 104 -19.70 -27.56 -2.46
C THR A 104 -21.20 -27.84 -2.49
N GLU A 105 -21.60 -29.11 -2.34
CA GLU A 105 -23.02 -29.47 -2.33
C GLU A 105 -23.78 -28.76 -1.21
N ALA A 106 -23.17 -28.62 -0.03
CA ALA A 106 -23.77 -27.88 1.10
C ALA A 106 -23.94 -26.38 0.77
N GLU A 107 -22.93 -25.77 0.13
CA GLU A 107 -22.98 -24.37 -0.29
C GLU A 107 -24.03 -24.13 -1.39
N LYS A 108 -24.19 -25.07 -2.34
CA LYS A 108 -25.23 -25.02 -3.37
C LYS A 108 -26.63 -25.07 -2.76
N ALA A 109 -26.86 -25.95 -1.81
CA ALA A 109 -28.14 -26.06 -1.11
C ALA A 109 -28.48 -24.74 -0.39
N LYS A 110 -27.51 -24.15 0.29
CA LYS A 110 -27.66 -22.86 0.97
C LYS A 110 -27.93 -21.74 -0.02
N TYR A 111 -27.25 -21.70 -1.16
CA TYR A 111 -27.48 -20.74 -2.22
C TYR A 111 -28.91 -20.82 -2.79
N HIS A 112 -29.41 -22.03 -3.03
CA HIS A 112 -30.78 -22.21 -3.51
C HIS A 112 -31.81 -21.71 -2.51
N ALA A 113 -31.54 -21.83 -1.21
CA ALA A 113 -32.44 -21.37 -0.15
C ALA A 113 -32.39 -19.83 0.04
N THR A 114 -31.21 -19.24 0.01
CA THR A 114 -30.99 -17.83 0.38
C THR A 114 -30.78 -16.89 -0.81
N LYS A 115 -30.46 -17.41 -1.99
CA LYS A 115 -30.03 -16.67 -3.19
C LYS A 115 -28.77 -15.82 -2.96
N LYS A 116 -27.97 -16.13 -1.94
CA LYS A 116 -26.71 -15.44 -1.63
C LYS A 116 -25.53 -16.38 -1.86
N LEU A 117 -24.57 -15.92 -2.64
CA LEU A 117 -23.32 -16.65 -2.87
C LEU A 117 -22.38 -16.49 -1.66
N PRO A 118 -21.67 -17.56 -1.27
CA PRO A 118 -20.60 -17.46 -0.31
C PRO A 118 -19.53 -16.49 -0.81
N THR A 119 -18.91 -15.77 0.12
CA THR A 119 -17.85 -14.80 -0.19
C THR A 119 -16.50 -15.33 0.32
N TYR A 120 -15.44 -14.80 -0.27
CA TYR A 120 -14.07 -15.08 0.18
C TYR A 120 -13.24 -13.82 0.09
N LEU A 121 -12.19 -13.74 0.91
CA LEU A 121 -11.25 -12.64 0.88
C LEU A 121 -10.11 -12.96 -0.08
N LEU A 122 -9.93 -12.12 -1.08
CA LEU A 122 -8.81 -12.21 -2.03
C LEU A 122 -7.78 -11.14 -1.69
N GLN A 123 -6.55 -11.56 -1.40
CA GLN A 123 -5.46 -10.64 -1.23
C GLN A 123 -4.95 -10.17 -2.59
N ARG A 124 -4.94 -8.86 -2.78
CA ARG A 124 -4.41 -8.24 -3.99
C ARG A 124 -3.30 -7.27 -3.63
N PHE A 125 -2.51 -6.91 -4.60
CA PHE A 125 -1.51 -5.86 -4.43
C PHE A 125 -1.61 -4.84 -5.56
N ALA A 126 -1.17 -3.63 -5.27
CA ALA A 126 -1.02 -2.56 -6.25
C ALA A 126 0.37 -1.95 -6.09
N VAL A 127 0.87 -1.36 -7.16
CA VAL A 127 2.14 -0.64 -7.14
C VAL A 127 1.83 0.85 -7.10
N VAL A 128 2.40 1.55 -6.12
CA VAL A 128 2.20 2.98 -5.94
C VAL A 128 3.53 3.73 -6.04
N PHE A 129 3.45 5.00 -6.42
CA PHE A 129 4.60 5.87 -6.58
C PHE A 129 4.46 7.07 -5.65
N ASN A 130 5.57 7.48 -5.05
CA ASN A 130 5.63 8.62 -4.14
C ASN A 130 5.64 9.94 -4.93
N GLY A 131 5.11 11.01 -4.35
CA GLY A 131 5.12 12.35 -4.96
C GLY A 131 6.51 12.84 -5.37
N VAL A 132 7.57 12.41 -4.69
CA VAL A 132 8.97 12.72 -5.07
C VAL A 132 9.34 12.11 -6.42
N GLN A 133 8.70 10.99 -6.80
CA GLN A 133 8.95 10.31 -8.07
C GLN A 133 8.18 10.89 -9.24
N ILE A 134 7.43 11.97 -9.04
CA ILE A 134 6.57 12.60 -10.05
C ILE A 134 7.27 13.84 -10.62
N GLU A 135 7.29 13.96 -11.95
CA GLU A 135 7.83 15.14 -12.62
C GLU A 135 7.04 16.39 -12.29
N ASP A 136 7.75 17.48 -11.96
CA ASP A 136 7.17 18.80 -11.70
C ASP A 136 6.07 18.85 -10.63
N TYR A 137 5.99 17.83 -9.78
CA TYR A 137 5.01 17.79 -8.71
C TYR A 137 5.53 18.49 -7.48
N LYS A 138 4.79 19.52 -7.03
CA LYS A 138 5.09 20.22 -5.79
C LYS A 138 4.28 19.57 -4.66
N TYR A 139 4.92 18.74 -3.87
CA TYR A 139 4.29 18.15 -2.69
C TYR A 139 4.39 19.10 -1.50
N GLN A 140 3.38 19.06 -0.66
CA GLN A 140 3.44 19.79 0.62
C GLN A 140 4.36 19.01 1.57
N LYS A 141 5.38 19.71 2.08
CA LYS A 141 6.15 19.16 3.20
C LYS A 141 5.20 19.07 4.39
N VAL A 142 5.03 17.86 4.92
CA VAL A 142 4.24 17.68 6.13
C VAL A 142 4.95 18.40 7.26
N GLN A 143 4.31 19.43 7.81
CA GLN A 143 4.82 20.05 9.03
C GLN A 143 4.68 19.02 10.15
N ALA A 144 5.76 18.73 10.84
CA ALA A 144 5.71 17.92 12.03
C ALA A 144 4.65 18.52 12.97
N HIS A 145 3.66 17.72 13.34
CA HIS A 145 2.71 18.12 14.36
C HIS A 145 3.53 18.36 15.62
N LYS A 146 3.64 19.62 16.02
CA LYS A 146 4.13 19.94 17.35
C LYS A 146 3.12 19.33 18.31
N THR A 147 3.46 18.22 18.92
CA THR A 147 2.77 17.77 20.11
C THR A 147 3.03 18.80 21.19
N GLU A 148 2.02 19.60 21.47
CA GLU A 148 2.02 20.38 22.69
C GLU A 148 1.97 19.46 23.92
#